data_e3acbbdd94d95e9be0e57d7d7ae0806e
#
_entry.id   e3acbbdd94d95e9be0e57d7d7ae0806e
#
_cell.length_a   1.000
_cell.length_b   1.000
_cell.length_c   1.000
_cell.angle_alpha   90.00
_cell.angle_beta   90.00
_cell.angle_gamma   90.00
#
_symmetry.space_group_name_H-M   'P 1'
#
loop_
_entity.id
_entity.type
_entity.pdbx_description
1 polymer ?
#
loop_
_entity_poly.entity_id
_entity_poly.type
_entity_poly.pdbx_seq_one_letter_code
_entity_poly.pdbx_strand_id
1 'polypeptide(L)'
;GTGANIDLEQLGISNIIGGLSSSAGSLTALDLDGTSLTLDINMIGNTNKFLGDILANSFTGSYNFIGSTNTFTLQVDPTNTYGANSSNQNVAVTGAGNTFTLNQGTSALAATLDLDWIIQGSNNTIVSNINIDGATNYMDIDGSDNTVNYTGTGVTASAGGYFYLDHTGGQRTFNIQQLSTQDNDWLKIISIGGNASSTVCVVQNDQGTSTSC
;
A
#
# COMPACT_ATOMS: atom_id res chain seq x y z
N GLY A 1 16.66 12.21 11.79
CA GLY A 1 17.50 13.14 11.00
C GLY A 1 16.68 13.96 10.01
N THR A 2 17.31 14.94 9.38
CA THR A 2 16.73 15.73 8.30
C THR A 2 17.36 15.28 6.98
N GLY A 3 16.58 14.87 5.99
CA GLY A 3 17.04 14.55 4.64
C GLY A 3 17.88 13.26 4.56
N ALA A 4 17.36 12.14 5.03
CA ALA A 4 17.98 10.84 4.83
C ALA A 4 17.57 10.22 3.49
N ASN A 5 18.55 9.65 2.79
CA ASN A 5 18.35 8.82 1.60
C ASN A 5 18.89 7.42 1.90
N ILE A 6 18.02 6.42 1.77
CA ILE A 6 18.31 5.04 2.13
C ILE A 6 18.00 4.18 0.93
N ASP A 7 18.99 3.43 0.49
CA ASP A 7 18.90 2.47 -0.59
C ASP A 7 19.17 1.07 -0.04
N LEU A 8 18.23 0.17 -0.21
CA LEU A 8 18.28 -1.19 0.29
C LEU A 8 18.10 -2.19 -0.86
N GLU A 9 19.12 -2.97 -1.12
CA GLU A 9 19.06 -4.02 -2.10
C GLU A 9 19.08 -5.40 -1.43
N GLN A 10 18.15 -6.26 -1.83
CA GLN A 10 18.01 -7.61 -1.33
C GLN A 10 18.00 -8.58 -2.50
N LEU A 11 19.12 -9.28 -2.71
CA LEU A 11 19.28 -10.24 -3.78
C LEU A 11 19.30 -11.68 -3.24
N GLY A 12 18.54 -12.56 -3.85
CA GLY A 12 18.55 -13.98 -3.51
C GLY A 12 17.25 -14.48 -2.88
N ILE A 13 17.34 -15.49 -2.06
CA ILE A 13 16.19 -16.21 -1.55
C ILE A 13 16.13 -16.12 -0.02
N SER A 14 14.93 -15.90 0.51
CA SER A 14 14.64 -15.92 1.96
C SER A 14 15.40 -14.89 2.78
N ASN A 15 15.78 -13.77 2.17
CA ASN A 15 16.38 -12.66 2.91
C ASN A 15 15.31 -11.91 3.73
N ILE A 16 15.73 -11.29 4.81
CA ILE A 16 14.86 -10.54 5.71
C ILE A 16 15.48 -9.18 6.02
N ILE A 17 14.72 -8.11 5.77
CA ILE A 17 15.00 -6.77 6.27
C ILE A 17 13.92 -6.42 7.29
N GLY A 18 14.31 -5.89 8.43
CA GLY A 18 13.41 -5.57 9.54
C GLY A 18 13.77 -6.29 10.82
N GLY A 19 14.84 -7.06 10.79
CA GLY A 19 15.39 -7.71 11.98
C GLY A 19 14.57 -8.86 12.57
N LEU A 20 15.19 -9.56 13.49
CA LEU A 20 14.57 -10.59 14.31
C LEU A 20 14.59 -10.12 15.77
N SER A 21 13.47 -10.15 16.46
CA SER A 21 13.44 -9.99 17.89
C SER A 21 14.20 -11.15 18.56
N SER A 22 14.87 -10.86 19.65
CA SER A 22 15.57 -11.86 20.46
C SER A 22 14.64 -12.90 21.11
N SER A 23 13.35 -12.71 21.01
CA SER A 23 12.32 -13.58 21.57
C SER A 23 11.54 -14.28 20.47
N ALA A 24 11.78 -15.58 20.32
CA ALA A 24 10.91 -16.52 19.62
C ALA A 24 10.47 -16.16 18.19
N GLY A 25 11.36 -15.60 17.37
CA GLY A 25 11.11 -15.44 15.95
C GLY A 25 10.15 -14.30 15.56
N SER A 26 9.85 -13.39 16.47
CA SER A 26 9.14 -12.15 16.15
C SER A 26 10.05 -11.21 15.35
N LEU A 27 9.52 -10.64 14.28
CA LEU A 27 10.21 -9.61 13.50
C LEU A 27 10.01 -8.25 14.17
N THR A 28 11.09 -7.48 14.30
CA THR A 28 11.02 -6.06 14.61
C THR A 28 11.13 -5.27 13.31
N ALA A 29 10.35 -4.21 13.17
CA ALA A 29 10.42 -3.35 12.00
C ALA A 29 11.79 -2.67 11.88
N LEU A 30 12.21 -2.38 10.65
CA LEU A 30 13.22 -1.36 10.39
C LEU A 30 12.58 -0.01 10.71
N ASP A 31 13.05 0.64 11.73
CA ASP A 31 12.51 1.88 12.27
C ASP A 31 13.31 3.08 11.76
N LEU A 32 12.64 3.97 11.03
CA LEU A 32 13.27 5.11 10.36
C LEU A 32 12.54 6.41 10.71
N ASP A 33 13.17 7.21 11.54
CA ASP A 33 12.65 8.50 12.00
C ASP A 33 13.34 9.69 11.31
N GLY A 34 12.55 10.61 10.82
CA GLY A 34 13.07 11.84 10.22
C GLY A 34 12.03 12.84 9.75
N THR A 35 12.48 14.02 9.35
CA THR A 35 11.58 15.04 8.80
C THR A 35 11.42 14.93 7.28
N SER A 36 12.40 14.36 6.59
CA SER A 36 12.35 14.12 5.15
C SER A 36 13.15 12.85 4.87
N LEU A 37 12.49 11.81 4.43
CA LEU A 37 13.10 10.51 4.16
C LEU A 37 12.85 10.10 2.70
N THR A 38 13.86 9.54 2.08
CA THR A 38 13.74 8.80 0.82
C THR A 38 14.19 7.37 1.06
N LEU A 39 13.36 6.43 0.66
CA LEU A 39 13.62 5.00 0.81
C LEU A 39 13.43 4.30 -0.54
N ASP A 40 14.51 3.75 -1.05
CA ASP A 40 14.50 2.91 -2.25
C ASP A 40 14.77 1.46 -1.85
N ILE A 41 13.86 0.56 -2.22
CA ILE A 41 13.98 -0.85 -1.92
C ILE A 41 13.89 -1.67 -3.21
N ASN A 42 14.96 -2.41 -3.49
CA ASN A 42 15.01 -3.35 -4.57
C ASN A 42 15.11 -4.78 -4.03
N MET A 43 14.06 -5.55 -4.18
CA MET A 43 13.98 -6.91 -3.67
C MET A 43 13.85 -7.90 -4.82
N ILE A 44 14.93 -8.61 -5.13
CA ILE A 44 15.01 -9.54 -6.25
C ILE A 44 15.22 -10.98 -5.75
N GLY A 45 14.32 -11.87 -6.13
CA GLY A 45 14.34 -13.28 -5.72
C GLY A 45 13.04 -13.69 -5.06
N ASN A 46 13.06 -14.84 -4.41
CA ASN A 46 11.85 -15.43 -3.86
C ASN A 46 11.87 -15.46 -2.33
N THR A 47 10.68 -15.43 -1.74
CA THR A 47 10.48 -15.58 -0.30
C THR A 47 11.21 -14.54 0.57
N ASN A 48 11.57 -13.40 -0.01
CA ASN A 48 12.16 -12.30 0.74
C ASN A 48 11.10 -11.58 1.57
N LYS A 49 11.52 -11.00 2.69
CA LYS A 49 10.64 -10.27 3.60
C LYS A 49 11.19 -8.89 3.94
N PHE A 50 10.30 -7.92 3.95
CA PHE A 50 10.55 -6.58 4.44
C PHE A 50 9.48 -6.19 5.45
N LEU A 51 9.91 -5.60 6.55
CA LEU A 51 9.03 -4.99 7.54
C LEU A 51 9.63 -3.65 7.96
N GLY A 52 8.97 -2.55 7.62
CA GLY A 52 9.40 -1.19 7.91
C GLY A 52 8.37 -0.39 8.68
N ASP A 53 8.86 0.48 9.55
CA ASP A 53 8.10 1.52 10.25
C ASP A 53 8.77 2.86 10.00
N ILE A 54 8.04 3.78 9.40
CA ILE A 54 8.55 5.08 8.95
C ILE A 54 7.80 6.18 9.69
N LEU A 55 8.54 7.01 10.40
CA LEU A 55 8.02 8.21 11.04
C LEU A 55 8.62 9.45 10.37
N ALA A 56 7.89 10.08 9.45
CA ALA A 56 8.38 11.23 8.68
C ALA A 56 7.27 12.21 8.31
N ASN A 57 7.58 13.51 8.24
CA ASN A 57 6.68 14.53 7.71
C ASN A 57 6.60 14.51 6.18
N SER A 58 7.71 14.21 5.52
CA SER A 58 7.79 14.06 4.07
C SER A 58 8.49 12.76 3.76
N PHE A 59 7.87 11.94 2.95
CA PHE A 59 8.38 10.62 2.65
C PHE A 59 8.25 10.30 1.16
N THR A 60 9.34 9.84 0.57
CA THR A 60 9.36 9.30 -0.79
C THR A 60 9.82 7.86 -0.74
N GLY A 61 8.96 6.95 -1.19
CA GLY A 61 9.24 5.53 -1.26
C GLY A 61 9.24 5.04 -2.71
N SER A 62 10.21 4.21 -3.07
CA SER A 62 10.28 3.49 -4.33
C SER A 62 10.56 2.03 -4.04
N TYR A 63 9.66 1.15 -4.46
CA TYR A 63 9.72 -0.27 -4.12
C TYR A 63 9.61 -1.11 -5.37
N ASN A 64 10.65 -1.86 -5.65
CA ASN A 64 10.70 -2.77 -6.79
C ASN A 64 10.87 -4.22 -6.31
N PHE A 65 9.90 -5.05 -6.65
CA PHE A 65 9.87 -6.46 -6.25
C PHE A 65 9.80 -7.36 -7.47
N ILE A 66 10.85 -8.15 -7.66
CA ILE A 66 10.93 -9.11 -8.77
C ILE A 66 11.11 -10.51 -8.19
N GLY A 67 10.14 -11.39 -8.47
CA GLY A 67 10.14 -12.76 -7.98
C GLY A 67 8.84 -13.19 -7.34
N SER A 68 8.86 -14.28 -6.62
CA SER A 68 7.63 -14.89 -6.11
C SER A 68 7.63 -15.03 -4.59
N THR A 69 6.44 -15.00 -4.00
CA THR A 69 6.22 -15.21 -2.57
C THR A 69 6.99 -14.25 -1.65
N ASN A 70 7.29 -13.05 -2.14
CA ASN A 70 7.87 -12.02 -1.30
C ASN A 70 6.79 -11.37 -0.43
N THR A 71 7.18 -10.95 0.77
CA THR A 71 6.29 -10.26 1.71
C THR A 71 6.87 -8.90 2.05
N PHE A 72 6.07 -7.88 1.83
CA PHE A 72 6.40 -6.51 2.15
C PHE A 72 5.34 -5.93 3.09
N THR A 73 5.77 -5.34 4.17
CA THR A 73 4.90 -4.63 5.11
C THR A 73 5.54 -3.31 5.46
N LEU A 74 4.83 -2.22 5.20
CA LEU A 74 5.26 -0.88 5.51
C LEU A 74 4.18 -0.17 6.31
N GLN A 75 4.59 0.43 7.40
CA GLN A 75 3.81 1.39 8.18
C GLN A 75 4.43 2.76 8.01
N VAL A 76 3.63 3.75 7.61
CA VAL A 76 4.07 5.12 7.46
C VAL A 76 3.26 6.00 8.39
N ASP A 77 3.92 6.48 9.42
CA ASP A 77 3.36 7.32 10.48
C ASP A 77 1.95 6.88 10.94
N PRO A 78 1.77 5.63 11.37
CA PRO A 78 0.44 5.10 11.69
C PRO A 78 -0.21 5.81 12.86
N THR A 79 0.57 6.47 13.70
CA THR A 79 0.09 7.23 14.88
C THR A 79 -0.01 8.73 14.62
N ASN A 80 0.35 9.20 13.44
CA ASN A 80 0.45 10.62 13.09
C ASN A 80 1.37 11.42 14.03
N THR A 81 2.48 10.86 14.40
CA THR A 81 3.45 11.54 15.26
C THR A 81 4.13 12.70 14.54
N TYR A 82 4.41 12.54 13.26
CA TYR A 82 5.08 13.52 12.41
C TYR A 82 4.21 14.06 11.27
N GLY A 83 3.03 13.47 11.06
CA GLY A 83 2.03 13.97 10.14
C GLY A 83 2.05 13.40 8.74
N ALA A 84 3.09 12.68 8.32
CA ALA A 84 3.28 12.10 6.96
C ALA A 84 2.58 12.88 5.83
N ASN A 85 2.62 14.22 5.92
CA ASN A 85 1.73 15.14 5.21
C ASN A 85 2.02 15.25 3.71
N SER A 86 3.17 14.76 3.29
CA SER A 86 3.57 14.77 1.88
C SER A 86 4.33 13.49 1.60
N SER A 87 3.64 12.53 1.04
CA SER A 87 4.22 11.23 0.73
C SER A 87 3.98 10.87 -0.72
N ASN A 88 5.04 10.44 -1.40
CA ASN A 88 4.96 9.86 -2.73
C ASN A 88 5.51 8.43 -2.64
N GLN A 89 4.73 7.45 -3.07
CA GLN A 89 5.12 6.06 -2.98
C GLN A 89 4.82 5.32 -4.27
N ASN A 90 5.85 4.75 -4.86
CA ASN A 90 5.77 3.96 -6.08
C ASN A 90 6.07 2.50 -5.78
N VAL A 91 5.17 1.62 -6.14
CA VAL A 91 5.31 0.17 -5.95
C VAL A 91 5.27 -0.54 -7.29
N ALA A 92 6.32 -1.24 -7.64
CA ALA A 92 6.38 -2.08 -8.82
C ALA A 92 6.58 -3.55 -8.41
N VAL A 93 5.70 -4.42 -8.87
CA VAL A 93 5.74 -5.86 -8.58
C VAL A 93 5.74 -6.65 -9.86
N THR A 94 6.72 -7.53 -10.02
CA THR A 94 6.75 -8.49 -11.12
C THR A 94 6.91 -9.90 -10.55
N GLY A 95 5.89 -10.74 -10.71
CA GLY A 95 5.91 -12.11 -10.22
C GLY A 95 4.61 -12.56 -9.57
N ALA A 96 4.63 -13.70 -8.92
CA ALA A 96 3.42 -14.32 -8.42
C ALA A 96 3.46 -14.61 -6.92
N GLY A 97 2.29 -14.55 -6.29
CA GLY A 97 2.12 -14.90 -4.88
C GLY A 97 2.78 -13.93 -3.90
N ASN A 98 3.04 -12.69 -4.32
CA ASN A 98 3.61 -11.68 -3.45
C ASN A 98 2.50 -11.05 -2.57
N THR A 99 2.88 -10.66 -1.36
CA THR A 99 1.99 -9.97 -0.42
C THR A 99 2.54 -8.60 -0.09
N PHE A 100 1.71 -7.58 -0.27
CA PHE A 100 1.99 -6.19 0.01
C PHE A 100 1.03 -5.65 1.04
N THR A 101 1.55 -5.03 2.08
CA THR A 101 0.74 -4.33 3.07
C THR A 101 1.32 -2.93 3.27
N LEU A 102 0.49 -1.92 3.03
CA LEU A 102 0.80 -0.53 3.33
C LEU A 102 -0.26 0.02 4.30
N ASN A 103 0.20 0.54 5.43
CA ASN A 103 -0.63 1.29 6.36
C ASN A 103 -0.07 2.70 6.50
N GLN A 104 -0.88 3.72 6.17
CA GLN A 104 -0.45 5.10 6.27
C GLN A 104 -1.52 5.99 6.88
N GLY A 105 -1.17 6.67 7.95
CA GLY A 105 -2.04 7.63 8.61
C GLY A 105 -3.37 7.05 9.09
N THR A 106 -3.44 5.77 9.40
CA THR A 106 -4.69 5.05 9.70
C THR A 106 -5.39 5.53 10.97
N SER A 107 -4.70 6.20 11.85
CA SER A 107 -5.25 6.75 13.09
C SER A 107 -5.35 8.29 13.10
N ALA A 108 -4.83 8.95 12.06
CA ALA A 108 -4.90 10.41 11.92
C ALA A 108 -4.54 10.86 10.50
N LEU A 109 -4.67 12.17 10.23
CA LEU A 109 -4.43 12.80 8.95
C LEU A 109 -3.04 12.51 8.36
N ALA A 110 -3.01 11.90 7.19
CA ALA A 110 -1.86 11.90 6.28
C ALA A 110 -2.31 12.63 5.01
N ALA A 111 -2.17 13.94 4.95
CA ALA A 111 -2.59 14.72 3.80
C ALA A 111 -1.61 14.56 2.62
N THR A 112 -2.12 14.64 1.39
CA THR A 112 -1.34 14.64 0.14
C THR A 112 -0.47 13.40 -0.09
N LEU A 113 -1.05 12.23 0.03
CA LEU A 113 -0.45 10.97 -0.41
C LEU A 113 -0.63 10.80 -1.91
N ASP A 114 0.45 10.49 -2.61
CA ASP A 114 0.45 10.05 -4.00
C ASP A 114 1.00 8.61 -4.05
N LEU A 115 0.17 7.69 -4.50
CA LEU A 115 0.47 6.26 -4.43
C LEU A 115 0.22 5.61 -5.78
N ASP A 116 1.30 5.16 -6.42
CA ASP A 116 1.26 4.45 -7.70
C ASP A 116 1.67 2.99 -7.53
N TRP A 117 0.79 2.09 -7.93
CA TRP A 117 1.02 0.65 -7.90
C TRP A 117 0.99 0.07 -9.30
N ILE A 118 2.05 -0.62 -9.69
CA ILE A 118 2.12 -1.37 -10.94
C ILE A 118 2.41 -2.83 -10.59
N ILE A 119 1.44 -3.70 -10.85
CA ILE A 119 1.51 -5.10 -10.46
C ILE A 119 1.34 -6.00 -11.68
N GLN A 120 2.40 -6.73 -12.02
CA GLN A 120 2.43 -7.67 -13.12
C GLN A 120 2.63 -9.09 -12.61
N GLY A 121 1.59 -9.91 -12.75
CA GLY A 121 1.64 -11.31 -12.32
C GLY A 121 0.37 -11.76 -11.64
N SER A 122 0.36 -12.97 -11.14
CA SER A 122 -0.84 -13.61 -10.63
C SER A 122 -0.73 -14.00 -9.17
N ASN A 123 -1.88 -14.16 -8.52
CA ASN A 123 -1.97 -14.55 -7.10
C ASN A 123 -1.29 -13.58 -6.13
N ASN A 124 -1.17 -12.31 -6.50
CA ASN A 124 -0.65 -11.31 -5.57
C ASN A 124 -1.76 -10.79 -4.65
N THR A 125 -1.39 -10.46 -3.43
CA THR A 125 -2.29 -9.88 -2.43
C THR A 125 -1.80 -8.49 -2.03
N ILE A 126 -2.65 -7.50 -2.24
CA ILE A 126 -2.40 -6.11 -1.89
C ILE A 126 -3.36 -5.73 -0.77
N VAL A 127 -2.81 -5.21 0.31
CA VAL A 127 -3.57 -4.62 1.41
C VAL A 127 -3.12 -3.18 1.58
N SER A 128 -4.02 -2.23 1.43
CA SER A 128 -3.72 -0.82 1.58
C SER A 128 -4.74 -0.18 2.51
N ASN A 129 -4.28 0.28 3.66
CA ASN A 129 -5.09 1.01 4.63
C ASN A 129 -4.49 2.40 4.77
N ILE A 130 -5.20 3.41 4.29
CA ILE A 130 -4.65 4.77 4.20
C ILE A 130 -5.67 5.82 4.61
N ASN A 131 -5.17 6.96 5.07
CA ASN A 131 -5.97 8.16 5.12
C ASN A 131 -6.07 8.77 3.72
N ILE A 132 -7.29 9.05 3.26
CA ILE A 132 -7.56 9.54 1.90
C ILE A 132 -7.72 11.06 1.80
N ASP A 133 -7.48 11.81 2.84
CA ASP A 133 -7.56 13.27 2.80
C ASP A 133 -6.52 13.84 1.81
N GLY A 134 -6.97 14.22 0.61
CA GLY A 134 -6.10 14.66 -0.47
C GLY A 134 -5.22 13.55 -1.10
N ALA A 135 -5.51 12.30 -0.83
CA ALA A 135 -4.76 11.18 -1.39
C ALA A 135 -5.14 10.92 -2.86
N THR A 136 -4.14 10.61 -3.68
CA THR A 136 -4.30 10.05 -5.01
C THR A 136 -3.76 8.64 -5.03
N ASN A 137 -4.62 7.69 -5.37
CA ASN A 137 -4.27 6.29 -5.50
C ASN A 137 -4.50 5.81 -6.92
N TYR A 138 -3.45 5.32 -7.54
CA TYR A 138 -3.53 4.64 -8.83
C TYR A 138 -2.98 3.23 -8.70
N MET A 139 -3.77 2.24 -9.14
CA MET A 139 -3.38 0.84 -9.20
C MET A 139 -3.57 0.31 -10.60
N ASP A 140 -2.51 -0.19 -11.21
CA ASP A 140 -2.51 -0.90 -12.48
C ASP A 140 -2.11 -2.36 -12.23
N ILE A 141 -3.02 -3.27 -12.51
CA ILE A 141 -2.86 -4.68 -12.17
C ILE A 141 -3.09 -5.56 -13.39
N ASP A 142 -2.01 -6.13 -13.89
CA ASP A 142 -2.03 -7.10 -14.99
C ASP A 142 -1.80 -8.53 -14.48
N GLY A 143 -2.82 -9.37 -14.57
CA GLY A 143 -2.72 -10.77 -14.18
C GLY A 143 -3.99 -11.32 -13.56
N SER A 144 -3.97 -12.61 -13.24
CA SER A 144 -5.13 -13.33 -12.72
C SER A 144 -4.99 -13.68 -11.24
N ASP A 145 -6.12 -13.91 -10.60
CA ASP A 145 -6.19 -14.35 -9.20
C ASP A 145 -5.56 -13.34 -8.20
N ASN A 146 -5.47 -12.07 -8.59
CA ASN A 146 -5.00 -11.04 -7.68
C ASN A 146 -6.10 -10.61 -6.70
N THR A 147 -5.70 -10.32 -5.47
CA THR A 147 -6.58 -9.82 -4.41
C THR A 147 -6.15 -8.41 -4.02
N VAL A 148 -7.09 -7.47 -4.03
CA VAL A 148 -6.90 -6.11 -3.54
C VAL A 148 -7.88 -5.85 -2.42
N ASN A 149 -7.35 -5.56 -1.24
CA ASN A 149 -8.10 -5.07 -0.10
C ASN A 149 -7.64 -3.63 0.17
N TYR A 150 -8.45 -2.68 -0.24
CA TYR A 150 -8.21 -1.25 -0.05
C TYR A 150 -9.20 -0.69 0.95
N THR A 151 -8.70 0.02 1.94
CA THR A 151 -9.52 0.77 2.89
C THR A 151 -8.99 2.19 3.00
N GLY A 152 -9.73 3.12 2.45
CA GLY A 152 -9.50 4.55 2.60
C GLY A 152 -10.37 5.11 3.71
N THR A 153 -9.78 5.88 4.61
CA THR A 153 -10.51 6.61 5.67
C THR A 153 -10.15 8.08 5.62
N GLY A 154 -11.11 8.95 5.88
CA GLY A 154 -10.89 10.39 5.92
C GLY A 154 -11.86 11.05 6.90
N VAL A 155 -11.39 12.05 7.64
CA VAL A 155 -12.16 12.67 8.72
C VAL A 155 -12.29 14.19 8.62
N THR A 156 -11.58 14.82 7.68
CA THR A 156 -11.62 16.28 7.50
C THR A 156 -12.27 16.66 6.18
N ALA A 157 -13.08 17.71 6.20
CA ALA A 157 -13.88 18.17 5.07
C ALA A 157 -13.09 18.94 3.99
N SER A 158 -11.76 18.85 3.94
CA SER A 158 -10.99 19.78 3.12
C SER A 158 -10.50 19.24 1.77
N ALA A 159 -10.42 17.96 1.57
CA ALA A 159 -10.02 17.38 0.30
C ALA A 159 -10.49 15.92 0.19
N GLY A 160 -11.18 15.59 -0.89
CA GLY A 160 -11.56 14.22 -1.19
C GLY A 160 -10.38 13.36 -1.62
N GLY A 161 -10.50 12.05 -1.50
CA GLY A 161 -9.55 11.08 -1.98
C GLY A 161 -9.88 10.56 -3.38
N TYR A 162 -8.85 10.31 -4.17
CA TYR A 162 -9.00 9.71 -5.49
C TYR A 162 -8.48 8.28 -5.46
N PHE A 163 -9.32 7.33 -5.89
CA PHE A 163 -8.92 5.94 -6.09
C PHE A 163 -9.24 5.52 -7.53
N TYR A 164 -8.21 5.08 -8.24
CA TYR A 164 -8.33 4.53 -9.58
C TYR A 164 -7.70 3.15 -9.64
N LEU A 165 -8.47 2.15 -10.08
CA LEU A 165 -7.99 0.81 -10.32
C LEU A 165 -8.21 0.44 -11.79
N ASP A 166 -7.14 0.12 -12.50
CA ASP A 166 -7.16 -0.52 -13.81
C ASP A 166 -6.69 -1.96 -13.67
N HIS A 167 -7.47 -2.88 -14.17
CA HIS A 167 -7.15 -4.29 -14.09
C HIS A 167 -7.39 -5.00 -15.41
N THR A 168 -6.38 -5.73 -15.85
CA THR A 168 -6.48 -6.65 -16.98
C THR A 168 -6.09 -8.06 -16.55
N GLY A 169 -7.02 -9.01 -16.71
CA GLY A 169 -6.73 -10.40 -16.34
C GLY A 169 -7.96 -11.25 -16.10
N GLY A 170 -7.75 -12.43 -15.60
CA GLY A 170 -8.80 -13.41 -15.34
C GLY A 170 -9.51 -13.18 -14.01
N GLN A 171 -9.56 -14.20 -13.18
CA GLN A 171 -10.18 -14.18 -11.86
C GLN A 171 -9.54 -13.12 -10.95
N ARG A 172 -10.34 -12.47 -10.09
CA ARG A 172 -9.90 -11.42 -9.17
C ARG A 172 -10.80 -11.33 -7.95
N THR A 173 -10.24 -10.76 -6.88
CA THR A 173 -11.01 -10.37 -5.70
C THR A 173 -10.65 -8.94 -5.33
N PHE A 174 -11.61 -8.02 -5.43
CA PHE A 174 -11.44 -6.62 -5.08
C PHE A 174 -12.44 -6.25 -3.98
N ASN A 175 -11.91 -5.85 -2.83
CA ASN A 175 -12.65 -5.29 -1.71
C ASN A 175 -12.18 -3.85 -1.54
N ILE A 176 -12.91 -2.92 -2.10
CA ILE A 176 -12.54 -1.50 -2.15
C ILE A 176 -13.50 -0.72 -1.28
N GLN A 177 -12.99 -0.09 -0.25
CA GLN A 177 -13.76 0.67 0.72
C GLN A 177 -13.18 2.07 0.86
N GLN A 178 -13.95 3.09 0.49
CA GLN A 178 -13.70 4.48 0.84
C GLN A 178 -14.66 4.87 1.97
N LEU A 179 -14.18 4.79 3.19
CA LEU A 179 -14.94 5.03 4.41
C LEU A 179 -14.63 6.45 4.93
N SER A 180 -15.11 7.44 4.22
CA SER A 180 -14.85 8.83 4.50
C SER A 180 -16.14 9.55 4.88
N THR A 181 -16.02 10.68 5.56
CA THR A 181 -17.12 11.62 5.81
C THR A 181 -17.05 12.83 4.88
N GLN A 182 -16.32 12.73 3.79
CA GLN A 182 -16.04 13.85 2.88
C GLN A 182 -16.89 13.79 1.62
N ASP A 183 -17.26 14.94 1.11
CA ASP A 183 -18.21 15.09 -0.01
C ASP A 183 -17.53 14.97 -1.40
N ASN A 184 -16.22 14.83 -1.49
CA ASN A 184 -15.49 14.91 -2.76
C ASN A 184 -14.66 13.66 -3.08
N ASP A 185 -15.02 12.53 -2.52
CA ASP A 185 -14.32 11.27 -2.82
C ASP A 185 -14.66 10.77 -4.21
N TRP A 186 -13.64 10.36 -4.93
CA TRP A 186 -13.78 9.84 -6.27
C TRP A 186 -13.19 8.44 -6.40
N LEU A 187 -13.98 7.55 -6.98
CA LEU A 187 -13.60 6.16 -7.17
C LEU A 187 -13.89 5.72 -8.60
N LYS A 188 -12.88 5.15 -9.26
CA LYS A 188 -13.03 4.55 -10.57
C LYS A 188 -12.37 3.18 -10.64
N ILE A 189 -13.10 2.21 -11.12
CA ILE A 189 -12.59 0.86 -11.37
C ILE A 189 -12.87 0.50 -12.81
N ILE A 190 -11.82 0.17 -13.55
CA ILE A 190 -11.89 -0.48 -14.84
C ILE A 190 -11.36 -1.89 -14.65
N SER A 191 -12.10 -2.88 -15.12
CA SER A 191 -11.63 -4.26 -15.00
C SER A 191 -12.03 -5.05 -16.23
N ILE A 192 -11.03 -5.48 -16.99
CA ILE A 192 -11.17 -6.21 -18.23
C ILE A 192 -10.76 -7.67 -18.01
N GLY A 193 -11.56 -8.58 -18.54
CA GLY A 193 -11.41 -10.01 -18.29
C GLY A 193 -12.14 -10.43 -17.00
N GLY A 194 -11.92 -11.66 -16.62
CA GLY A 194 -12.58 -12.26 -15.46
C GLY A 194 -13.36 -13.52 -15.82
N ASN A 195 -13.81 -14.18 -14.81
CA ASN A 195 -14.66 -15.38 -14.92
C ASN A 195 -15.74 -15.37 -13.84
N ALA A 196 -16.54 -16.43 -13.77
CA ALA A 196 -17.65 -16.54 -12.83
C ALA A 196 -17.22 -16.54 -11.33
N SER A 197 -15.94 -16.71 -11.04
CA SER A 197 -15.40 -16.72 -9.67
C SER A 197 -14.85 -15.36 -9.23
N SER A 198 -14.92 -14.34 -10.10
CA SER A 198 -14.43 -13.00 -9.72
C SER A 198 -15.37 -12.32 -8.73
N THR A 199 -14.80 -11.69 -7.73
CA THR A 199 -15.54 -10.91 -6.72
C THR A 199 -15.08 -9.46 -6.78
N VAL A 200 -16.02 -8.54 -6.90
CA VAL A 200 -15.76 -7.10 -6.80
C VAL A 200 -16.77 -6.50 -5.86
N CYS A 201 -16.30 -6.05 -4.73
CA CYS A 201 -17.09 -5.34 -3.76
C CYS A 201 -16.57 -3.91 -3.60
N VAL A 202 -17.47 -2.95 -3.69
CA VAL A 202 -17.15 -1.53 -3.59
C VAL A 202 -18.09 -0.88 -2.59
N VAL A 203 -17.52 -0.23 -1.61
CA VAL A 203 -18.25 0.63 -0.67
C VAL A 203 -17.66 2.03 -0.75
N GLN A 204 -18.46 3.00 -1.12
CA GLN A 204 -18.14 4.42 -0.99
C GLN A 204 -19.18 5.04 -0.06
N ASN A 205 -18.72 5.57 1.05
CA ASN A 205 -19.60 5.93 2.17
C ASN A 205 -19.28 7.30 2.74
N ASP A 206 -19.80 8.34 2.10
CA ASP A 206 -19.62 9.71 2.56
C ASP A 206 -20.49 10.04 3.78
N GLN A 207 -21.60 9.41 3.97
CA GLN A 207 -22.52 9.58 5.11
C GLN A 207 -23.50 8.40 5.27
N GLY A 208 -23.23 7.31 4.60
CA GLY A 208 -24.09 6.14 4.63
C GLY A 208 -23.88 5.23 5.84
N THR A 209 -24.65 4.17 5.90
CA THR A 209 -24.59 3.19 6.98
C THR A 209 -23.82 1.93 6.60
N SER A 210 -23.55 1.71 5.31
CA SER A 210 -22.81 0.54 4.86
C SER A 210 -21.31 0.74 5.04
N THR A 211 -20.68 -0.16 5.76
CA THR A 211 -19.23 -0.13 6.06
C THR A 211 -18.52 -1.42 5.67
N SER A 212 -19.19 -2.30 5.00
CA SER A 212 -18.64 -3.60 4.61
C SER A 212 -19.34 -4.19 3.41
N CYS A 213 -18.65 -5.05 2.72
CA CYS A 213 -19.20 -5.94 1.72
C CYS A 213 -19.95 -7.14 2.34
#